data_88321ab697fb00c2fd67dfadcac80cfa
#
_entry.id   88321ab697fb00c2fd67dfadcac80cfa
#
_cell.length_a   1.000
_cell.length_b   1.000
_cell.length_c   1.000
_cell.angle_alpha   90.00
_cell.angle_beta   90.00
_cell.angle_gamma   90.00
#
_symmetry.space_group_name_H-M   'P 1'
#
loop_
_entity.id
_entity.type
_entity.pdbx_description
1 polymer ?
#
loop_
_entity_poly.entity_id
_entity_poly.type
_entity_poly.pdbx_seq_one_letter_code
_entity_poly.pdbx_strand_id
1 'polypeptide(L)'
;MEQTGGKLTITVENVLLGNSLAKDYPDLKSGKYVKIAVSDTGPGIDSKIIDRIFEPYFTTKEIGKGSGMGLAVVHGIVKSHSGSIKVDSTLGKGTQFSIFFPLTQGKAAVEAETIQEIPRGSETILFVDDEISIVNMVKRMFERLGYKVQTATTPQDALDRFALNPDHFDLVITDMTMPQMTGVKLSEKLMEIRPDIPIIVCTGHSALVDEEKAKELGLAAYIMKPISIRETAQTIRKVLDRK
;
A
#
# COMPACT_ATOMS: atom_id res chain seq x y z
N MET A 1 5.42 18.04 9.27
CA MET A 1 5.62 18.14 7.81
C MET A 1 4.31 18.37 7.04
N GLU A 2 3.17 18.01 7.60
CA GLU A 2 1.85 18.17 6.96
C GLU A 2 1.52 19.63 6.56
N GLN A 3 1.91 20.60 7.37
CA GLN A 3 1.60 22.03 7.12
C GLN A 3 2.74 22.81 6.48
N THR A 4 3.99 22.42 6.69
CA THR A 4 5.17 23.20 6.27
C THR A 4 5.97 22.52 5.17
N GLY A 5 5.56 21.35 4.73
CA GLY A 5 6.38 20.51 3.87
C GLY A 5 7.62 19.98 4.57
N GLY A 6 8.58 19.49 3.81
CA GLY A 6 9.83 18.96 4.33
C GLY A 6 10.43 17.89 3.43
N LYS A 7 11.57 17.32 3.85
CA LYS A 7 12.26 16.24 3.15
C LYS A 7 12.12 14.95 3.96
N LEU A 8 11.66 13.88 3.29
CA LEU A 8 11.74 12.51 3.77
C LEU A 8 12.83 11.80 2.98
N THR A 9 13.76 11.15 3.67
CA THR A 9 14.85 10.39 3.06
C THR A 9 14.78 8.95 3.56
N ILE A 10 14.80 7.99 2.64
CA ILE A 10 14.86 6.57 2.96
C ILE A 10 16.16 6.01 2.37
N THR A 11 16.96 5.35 3.21
CA THR A 11 18.18 4.67 2.77
C THR A 11 18.13 3.20 3.19
N VAL A 12 18.70 2.34 2.34
CA VAL A 12 18.84 0.90 2.62
C VAL A 12 20.29 0.53 2.34
N GLU A 13 20.95 -0.07 3.34
CA GLU A 13 22.35 -0.44 3.23
C GLU A 13 22.64 -1.76 3.96
N ASN A 14 23.62 -2.51 3.46
CA ASN A 14 24.17 -3.66 4.18
C ASN A 14 25.22 -3.17 5.17
N VAL A 15 25.09 -3.56 6.43
CA VAL A 15 25.99 -3.16 7.50
C VAL A 15 26.56 -4.38 8.23
N LEU A 16 27.81 -4.29 8.65
CA LEU A 16 28.44 -5.26 9.53
C LEU A 16 28.51 -4.66 10.94
N LEU A 17 27.73 -5.20 11.86
CA LEU A 17 27.78 -4.79 13.25
C LEU A 17 28.89 -5.57 13.97
N GLY A 18 29.97 -4.88 14.32
CA GLY A 18 31.04 -5.43 15.17
C GLY A 18 30.69 -5.32 16.66
N ASN A 19 31.48 -6.00 17.52
CA ASN A 19 31.24 -6.04 18.95
C ASN A 19 31.24 -4.66 19.64
N SER A 20 31.89 -3.64 19.08
CA SER A 20 31.92 -2.29 19.64
C SER A 20 30.59 -1.53 19.33
N LEU A 21 30.02 -1.73 18.17
CA LEU A 21 28.73 -1.11 17.79
C LEU A 21 27.55 -1.83 18.45
N ALA A 22 27.68 -3.11 18.79
CA ALA A 22 26.66 -3.87 19.52
C ALA A 22 26.38 -3.30 20.93
N LYS A 23 27.27 -2.48 21.49
CA LYS A 23 27.02 -1.80 22.77
C LYS A 23 25.91 -0.73 22.67
N ASP A 24 25.74 -0.10 21.48
CA ASP A 24 24.71 0.90 21.23
C ASP A 24 23.36 0.26 20.85
N TYR A 25 23.35 -1.06 20.65
CA TYR A 25 22.19 -1.86 20.25
C TYR A 25 22.13 -3.14 21.08
N PRO A 26 21.67 -3.09 22.36
CA PRO A 26 21.72 -4.21 23.28
C PRO A 26 20.98 -5.46 22.79
N ASP A 27 20.02 -5.28 21.89
CA ASP A 27 19.22 -6.36 21.31
C ASP A 27 19.85 -7.01 20.07
N LEU A 28 20.96 -6.46 19.54
CA LEU A 28 21.61 -6.97 18.35
C LEU A 28 22.92 -7.70 18.68
N LYS A 29 23.09 -8.86 18.06
CA LYS A 29 24.35 -9.61 18.08
C LYS A 29 25.29 -9.06 16.99
N SER A 30 26.59 -9.31 17.14
CA SER A 30 27.53 -9.05 16.03
C SER A 30 27.15 -9.89 14.81
N GLY A 31 27.16 -9.30 13.63
CA GLY A 31 26.75 -9.97 12.41
C GLY A 31 26.44 -9.02 11.25
N LYS A 32 26.01 -9.62 10.15
CA LYS A 32 25.58 -8.87 8.95
C LYS A 32 24.10 -8.53 9.06
N TYR A 33 23.75 -7.29 8.75
CA TYR A 33 22.40 -6.76 8.81
C TYR A 33 22.08 -5.94 7.56
N VAL A 34 20.81 -5.87 7.22
CA VAL A 34 20.25 -4.80 6.38
C VAL A 34 19.79 -3.70 7.32
N LYS A 35 20.28 -2.48 7.12
CA LYS A 35 19.81 -1.28 7.80
C LYS A 35 18.91 -0.50 6.87
N ILE A 36 17.70 -0.19 7.34
CA ILE A 36 16.76 0.72 6.71
C ILE A 36 16.72 1.97 7.60
N ALA A 37 17.08 3.12 7.05
CA ALA A 37 16.97 4.39 7.77
C ALA A 37 15.92 5.28 7.09
N VAL A 38 14.98 5.79 7.90
CA VAL A 38 13.94 6.74 7.49
C VAL A 38 14.16 8.02 8.27
N SER A 39 14.53 9.08 7.57
CA SER A 39 14.81 10.40 8.15
C SER A 39 13.86 11.45 7.63
N ASP A 40 13.35 12.30 8.50
CA ASP A 40 12.54 13.45 8.14
C ASP A 40 13.16 14.76 8.68
N THR A 41 12.77 15.88 8.08
CA THR A 41 13.10 17.24 8.54
C THR A 41 11.94 17.91 9.26
N GLY A 42 11.12 17.11 9.95
CA GLY A 42 9.95 17.58 10.69
C GLY A 42 10.27 18.22 12.03
N PRO A 43 9.29 18.36 12.91
CA PRO A 43 9.43 19.03 14.20
C PRO A 43 10.29 18.26 15.20
N GLY A 44 10.63 16.98 14.91
CA GLY A 44 11.33 16.13 15.86
C GLY A 44 10.42 15.63 16.99
N ILE A 45 11.02 14.86 17.90
CA ILE A 45 10.37 14.25 19.07
C ILE A 45 11.09 14.75 20.33
N ASP A 46 10.30 15.13 21.34
CA ASP A 46 10.85 15.50 22.66
C ASP A 46 11.49 14.26 23.32
N SER A 47 12.70 14.45 23.86
CA SER A 47 13.45 13.39 24.56
C SER A 47 12.66 12.78 25.72
N LYS A 48 11.76 13.52 26.35
CA LYS A 48 10.92 13.03 27.46
C LYS A 48 9.93 11.94 27.06
N ILE A 49 9.59 11.85 25.78
CA ILE A 49 8.58 10.91 25.28
C ILE A 49 9.18 9.87 24.33
N ILE A 50 10.45 9.96 23.96
CA ILE A 50 11.09 9.13 22.96
C ILE A 50 11.02 7.63 23.32
N ASP A 51 11.11 7.30 24.59
CA ASP A 51 11.04 5.91 25.07
C ASP A 51 9.61 5.34 25.02
N ARG A 52 8.60 6.22 24.96
CA ARG A 52 7.19 5.86 24.99
C ARG A 52 6.51 5.81 23.63
N ILE A 53 7.18 6.27 22.58
CA ILE A 53 6.56 6.35 21.23
C ILE A 53 6.17 4.99 20.66
N PHE A 54 6.72 3.90 21.18
CA PHE A 54 6.38 2.52 20.80
C PHE A 54 5.34 1.87 21.71
N GLU A 55 4.88 2.55 22.76
CA GLU A 55 3.78 2.05 23.60
C GLU A 55 2.47 2.05 22.81
N PRO A 56 1.68 0.96 22.85
CA PRO A 56 0.34 0.95 22.25
C PRO A 56 -0.53 2.11 22.78
N TYR A 57 -1.27 2.73 21.86
CA TYR A 57 -2.17 3.86 22.15
C TYR A 57 -1.49 5.16 22.57
N PHE A 58 -0.17 5.21 22.66
CA PHE A 58 0.54 6.47 22.92
C PHE A 58 0.49 7.38 21.70
N THR A 59 -0.01 8.59 21.87
CA THR A 59 -0.09 9.61 20.83
C THR A 59 0.00 11.01 21.41
N THR A 60 0.68 11.91 20.71
CA THR A 60 0.70 13.35 21.00
C THR A 60 -0.33 14.13 20.16
N LYS A 61 -1.06 13.45 19.27
CA LYS A 61 -2.12 14.05 18.45
C LYS A 61 -3.41 14.17 19.25
N GLU A 62 -4.26 15.14 18.88
CA GLU A 62 -5.59 15.31 19.45
C GLU A 62 -6.44 14.04 19.31
N ILE A 63 -7.39 13.87 20.22
CA ILE A 63 -8.34 12.75 20.22
C ILE A 63 -9.03 12.64 18.86
N GLY A 64 -8.93 11.47 18.23
CA GLY A 64 -9.49 11.19 16.89
C GLY A 64 -8.55 11.46 15.71
N LYS A 65 -7.39 12.11 15.91
CA LYS A 65 -6.41 12.37 14.84
C LYS A 65 -5.23 11.38 14.80
N GLY A 66 -5.21 10.40 15.70
CA GLY A 66 -4.17 9.36 15.71
C GLY A 66 -4.56 8.21 16.64
N SER A 67 -4.43 6.98 16.15
CA SER A 67 -4.74 5.77 16.93
C SER A 67 -3.68 5.43 17.98
N GLY A 68 -2.46 6.00 17.89
CA GLY A 68 -1.32 5.62 18.72
C GLY A 68 -0.82 4.18 18.48
N MET A 69 -1.30 3.49 17.43
CA MET A 69 -0.96 2.09 17.15
C MET A 69 0.17 1.93 16.13
N GLY A 70 0.41 2.91 15.27
CA GLY A 70 1.31 2.76 14.12
C GLY A 70 2.74 2.37 14.49
N LEU A 71 3.38 3.09 15.40
CA LEU A 71 4.75 2.79 15.83
C LEU A 71 4.84 1.51 16.69
N ALA A 72 3.82 1.22 17.48
CA ALA A 72 3.74 -0.04 18.24
C ALA A 72 3.69 -1.25 17.30
N VAL A 73 2.90 -1.18 16.22
CA VAL A 73 2.84 -2.22 15.18
C VAL A 73 4.19 -2.37 14.47
N VAL A 74 4.82 -1.26 14.05
CA VAL A 74 6.15 -1.29 13.43
C VAL A 74 7.17 -1.96 14.35
N HIS A 75 7.19 -1.60 15.64
CA HIS A 75 8.06 -2.21 16.62
C HIS A 75 7.83 -3.73 16.76
N GLY A 76 6.56 -4.15 16.83
CA GLY A 76 6.18 -5.58 16.87
C GLY A 76 6.65 -6.33 15.63
N ILE A 77 6.46 -5.78 14.43
CA ILE A 77 6.93 -6.39 13.16
C ILE A 77 8.45 -6.51 13.16
N VAL A 78 9.17 -5.46 13.53
CA VAL A 78 10.65 -5.50 13.58
C VAL A 78 11.13 -6.58 14.54
N LYS A 79 10.53 -6.68 15.72
CA LYS A 79 10.88 -7.71 16.73
C LYS A 79 10.54 -9.13 16.26
N SER A 80 9.41 -9.34 15.60
CA SER A 80 9.02 -10.66 15.06
C SER A 80 10.01 -11.19 14.01
N HIS A 81 10.72 -10.28 13.32
CA HIS A 81 11.78 -10.60 12.36
C HIS A 81 13.19 -10.60 13.00
N SER A 82 13.29 -10.71 14.32
CA SER A 82 14.57 -10.66 15.05
C SER A 82 15.37 -9.39 14.77
N GLY A 83 14.70 -8.32 14.39
CA GLY A 83 15.28 -7.03 14.13
C GLY A 83 15.35 -6.12 15.36
N SER A 84 15.92 -4.93 15.18
CA SER A 84 15.93 -3.85 16.17
C SER A 84 15.64 -2.52 15.50
N ILE A 85 15.03 -1.62 16.26
CA ILE A 85 14.72 -0.27 15.83
C ILE A 85 15.29 0.74 16.82
N LYS A 86 15.97 1.76 16.31
CA LYS A 86 16.49 2.89 17.07
C LYS A 86 15.92 4.19 16.53
N VAL A 87 15.68 5.14 17.42
CA VAL A 87 15.20 6.48 17.09
C VAL A 87 16.23 7.50 17.56
N ASP A 88 16.65 8.34 16.64
CA ASP A 88 17.48 9.51 16.90
C ASP A 88 16.65 10.74 16.49
N SER A 89 16.32 11.61 17.44
CA SER A 89 15.48 12.77 17.17
C SER A 89 15.96 13.99 17.97
N THR A 90 15.79 15.15 17.36
CA THR A 90 16.05 16.44 17.99
C THR A 90 14.91 17.39 17.64
N LEU A 91 14.31 18.01 18.65
CA LEU A 91 13.28 19.03 18.46
C LEU A 91 13.73 20.10 17.48
N GLY A 92 12.90 20.40 16.50
CA GLY A 92 13.13 21.41 15.45
C GLY A 92 14.09 20.97 14.34
N LYS A 93 14.69 19.76 14.40
CA LYS A 93 15.63 19.26 13.38
C LYS A 93 15.14 18.05 12.61
N GLY A 94 14.17 17.32 13.17
CA GLY A 94 13.61 16.12 12.55
C GLY A 94 13.90 14.85 13.33
N THR A 95 13.52 13.71 12.73
CA THR A 95 13.65 12.38 13.33
C THR A 95 14.25 11.40 12.34
N GLN A 96 15.09 10.49 12.84
CA GLN A 96 15.59 9.34 12.09
C GLN A 96 15.24 8.05 12.83
N PHE A 97 14.54 7.17 12.14
CA PHE A 97 14.34 5.78 12.54
C PHE A 97 15.36 4.90 11.83
N SER A 98 16.14 4.13 12.57
CA SER A 98 17.09 3.15 12.04
C SER A 98 16.63 1.75 12.40
N ILE A 99 16.28 0.95 11.40
CA ILE A 99 15.77 -0.42 11.55
C ILE A 99 16.83 -1.38 11.04
N PHE A 100 17.10 -2.43 11.80
CA PHE A 100 18.09 -3.45 11.47
C PHE A 100 17.43 -4.82 11.39
N PHE A 101 17.61 -5.50 10.27
CA PHE A 101 17.18 -6.89 10.08
C PHE A 101 18.42 -7.78 9.90
N PRO A 102 18.52 -8.91 10.61
CA PRO A 102 19.63 -9.84 10.41
C PRO A 102 19.60 -10.40 8.99
N LEU A 103 20.77 -10.42 8.33
CA LEU A 103 20.92 -11.12 7.06
C LEU A 103 20.87 -12.61 7.32
N THR A 104 19.84 -13.28 6.81
CA THR A 104 19.76 -14.73 6.80
C THR A 104 20.80 -15.29 5.82
N GLN A 105 21.55 -16.33 6.25
CA GLN A 105 22.51 -17.03 5.36
C GLN A 105 21.83 -18.00 4.40
N GLY A 106 20.51 -18.09 4.39
CA GLY A 106 19.77 -18.80 3.38
C GLY A 106 20.09 -18.17 2.02
N LYS A 107 20.38 -18.99 0.98
CA LYS A 107 20.16 -18.53 -0.38
C LYS A 107 18.77 -17.92 -0.34
N ALA A 108 18.66 -16.60 -0.52
CA ALA A 108 17.41 -16.06 -0.98
C ALA A 108 17.01 -17.01 -2.10
N ALA A 109 15.86 -17.65 -2.00
CA ALA A 109 15.15 -18.01 -3.19
C ALA A 109 14.90 -16.64 -3.84
N VAL A 110 15.92 -16.15 -4.53
CA VAL A 110 15.74 -15.29 -5.65
C VAL A 110 15.03 -16.27 -6.60
N GLU A 111 13.71 -16.39 -6.46
CA GLU A 111 12.94 -16.45 -7.68
C GLU A 111 13.54 -15.28 -8.44
N ALA A 112 14.36 -15.62 -9.42
CA ALA A 112 14.74 -14.67 -10.44
C ALA A 112 13.39 -14.22 -10.98
N GLU A 113 12.84 -13.17 -10.34
CA GLU A 113 11.86 -12.35 -10.99
C GLU A 113 12.62 -11.91 -12.23
N THR A 114 12.50 -12.72 -13.28
CA THR A 114 12.76 -12.27 -14.62
C THR A 114 12.19 -10.87 -14.62
N ILE A 115 13.01 -9.88 -14.97
CA ILE A 115 12.58 -8.51 -15.14
C ILE A 115 11.56 -8.57 -16.28
N GLN A 116 10.41 -9.18 -16.01
CA GLN A 116 9.29 -9.13 -16.92
C GLN A 116 8.86 -7.68 -16.89
N GLU A 117 8.94 -7.06 -18.03
CA GLU A 117 8.44 -5.71 -18.21
C GLU A 117 7.01 -5.66 -17.66
N ILE A 118 6.73 -4.64 -16.83
CA ILE A 118 5.38 -4.47 -16.29
C ILE A 118 4.48 -4.23 -17.49
N PRO A 119 3.44 -5.05 -17.68
CA PRO A 119 2.55 -4.92 -18.82
C PRO A 119 1.93 -3.53 -18.88
N ARG A 120 1.78 -3.03 -20.11
CA ARG A 120 1.21 -1.70 -20.39
C ARG A 120 -0.08 -1.84 -21.18
N GLY A 121 -0.87 -0.76 -21.25
CA GLY A 121 -2.08 -0.70 -22.04
C GLY A 121 -2.45 0.72 -22.44
N SER A 122 -3.53 0.87 -23.22
CA SER A 122 -4.04 2.16 -23.69
C SER A 122 -5.54 2.31 -23.43
N GLU A 123 -6.12 1.31 -22.81
CA GLU A 123 -7.55 1.18 -22.54
C GLU A 123 -8.01 2.19 -21.49
N THR A 124 -9.31 2.45 -21.46
CA THR A 124 -9.94 3.38 -20.51
C THR A 124 -10.48 2.62 -19.30
N ILE A 125 -9.94 2.95 -18.12
CA ILE A 125 -10.29 2.33 -16.84
C ILE A 125 -11.10 3.30 -15.99
N LEU A 126 -12.23 2.86 -15.45
CA LEU A 126 -12.93 3.53 -14.35
C LEU A 126 -12.47 2.94 -13.03
N PHE A 127 -11.80 3.74 -12.20
CA PHE A 127 -11.34 3.33 -10.86
C PHE A 127 -12.19 3.99 -9.78
N VAL A 128 -12.72 3.17 -8.85
CA VAL A 128 -13.66 3.61 -7.80
C VAL A 128 -13.15 3.19 -6.43
N ASP A 129 -12.89 4.16 -5.55
CA ASP A 129 -12.47 3.94 -4.17
C ASP A 129 -12.85 5.19 -3.35
N ASP A 130 -13.39 5.04 -2.15
CA ASP A 130 -13.82 6.19 -1.32
C ASP A 130 -12.65 6.96 -0.69
N GLU A 131 -11.45 6.38 -0.71
CA GLU A 131 -10.24 7.02 -0.21
C GLU A 131 -9.52 7.82 -1.31
N ILE A 132 -9.61 9.15 -1.27
CA ILE A 132 -9.03 10.06 -2.28
C ILE A 132 -7.52 9.87 -2.46
N SER A 133 -6.80 9.47 -1.42
CA SER A 133 -5.35 9.20 -1.48
C SER A 133 -5.06 7.97 -2.33
N ILE A 134 -5.84 6.92 -2.21
CA ILE A 134 -5.76 5.70 -3.03
C ILE A 134 -6.11 6.04 -4.48
N VAL A 135 -7.20 6.75 -4.70
CA VAL A 135 -7.63 7.19 -6.04
C VAL A 135 -6.52 7.96 -6.76
N ASN A 136 -5.90 8.93 -6.11
CA ASN A 136 -4.82 9.72 -6.69
C ASN A 136 -3.55 8.90 -6.96
N MET A 137 -3.22 7.98 -6.08
CA MET A 137 -2.07 7.08 -6.23
C MET A 137 -2.28 6.14 -7.41
N VAL A 138 -3.42 5.45 -7.46
CA VAL A 138 -3.74 4.46 -8.50
C VAL A 138 -3.87 5.13 -9.86
N LYS A 139 -4.52 6.29 -9.95
CA LYS A 139 -4.59 7.06 -11.19
C LYS A 139 -3.20 7.30 -11.78
N ARG A 140 -2.27 7.86 -11.00
CA ARG A 140 -0.89 8.11 -11.44
C ARG A 140 -0.16 6.82 -11.83
N MET A 141 -0.41 5.74 -11.11
CA MET A 141 0.19 4.43 -11.36
C MET A 141 -0.26 3.89 -12.72
N PHE A 142 -1.54 3.88 -13.01
CA PHE A 142 -2.09 3.36 -14.26
C PHE A 142 -1.79 4.26 -15.46
N GLU A 143 -1.83 5.59 -15.29
CA GLU A 143 -1.43 6.55 -16.34
C GLU A 143 0.05 6.36 -16.76
N ARG A 144 0.95 6.03 -15.82
CA ARG A 144 2.35 5.67 -16.14
C ARG A 144 2.47 4.37 -16.94
N LEU A 145 1.51 3.48 -16.82
CA LEU A 145 1.42 2.25 -17.61
C LEU A 145 0.74 2.47 -18.97
N GLY A 146 0.27 3.68 -19.26
CA GLY A 146 -0.33 4.07 -20.55
C GLY A 146 -1.85 4.08 -20.57
N TYR A 147 -2.52 3.60 -19.52
CA TYR A 147 -3.99 3.59 -19.44
C TYR A 147 -4.59 5.01 -19.34
N LYS A 148 -5.78 5.16 -19.87
CA LYS A 148 -6.61 6.34 -19.61
C LYS A 148 -7.45 6.07 -18.36
N VAL A 149 -7.39 6.95 -17.35
CA VAL A 149 -8.02 6.67 -16.07
C VAL A 149 -9.02 7.74 -15.70
N GLN A 150 -10.27 7.33 -15.58
CA GLN A 150 -11.30 8.11 -14.91
C GLN A 150 -11.50 7.56 -13.49
N THR A 151 -11.79 8.45 -12.56
CA THR A 151 -11.89 8.07 -11.14
C THR A 151 -13.19 8.58 -10.54
N ALA A 152 -13.74 7.82 -9.60
CA ALA A 152 -14.88 8.22 -8.79
C ALA A 152 -14.57 7.91 -7.31
N THR A 153 -15.06 8.75 -6.41
CA THR A 153 -14.90 8.56 -4.96
C THR A 153 -16.18 8.09 -4.27
N THR A 154 -17.25 7.92 -5.05
CA THR A 154 -18.50 7.34 -4.57
C THR A 154 -19.08 6.39 -5.62
N PRO A 155 -19.80 5.33 -5.18
CA PRO A 155 -20.47 4.41 -6.11
C PRO A 155 -21.48 5.11 -7.01
N GLN A 156 -22.16 6.16 -6.52
CA GLN A 156 -23.15 6.90 -7.32
C GLN A 156 -22.48 7.71 -8.43
N ASP A 157 -21.39 8.42 -8.16
CA ASP A 157 -20.61 9.14 -9.18
C ASP A 157 -20.09 8.18 -10.26
N ALA A 158 -19.66 6.97 -9.85
CA ALA A 158 -19.24 5.94 -10.78
C ALA A 158 -20.38 5.49 -11.72
N LEU A 159 -21.58 5.24 -11.17
CA LEU A 159 -22.76 4.86 -11.95
C LEU A 159 -23.19 5.97 -12.92
N ASP A 160 -23.22 7.21 -12.45
CA ASP A 160 -23.61 8.36 -13.27
C ASP A 160 -22.66 8.54 -14.46
N ARG A 161 -21.35 8.47 -14.24
CA ARG A 161 -20.32 8.54 -15.29
C ARG A 161 -20.42 7.38 -16.27
N PHE A 162 -20.62 6.18 -15.76
CA PHE A 162 -20.72 4.98 -16.58
C PHE A 162 -21.98 5.01 -17.45
N ALA A 163 -23.13 5.41 -16.89
CA ALA A 163 -24.40 5.49 -17.61
C ALA A 163 -24.40 6.53 -18.73
N LEU A 164 -23.62 7.63 -18.60
CA LEU A 164 -23.49 8.64 -19.64
C LEU A 164 -22.84 8.09 -20.92
N ASN A 165 -21.87 7.21 -20.81
CA ASN A 165 -21.19 6.59 -21.95
C ASN A 165 -20.60 5.23 -21.56
N PRO A 166 -21.41 4.17 -21.53
CA PRO A 166 -20.96 2.84 -21.09
C PRO A 166 -19.84 2.25 -21.96
N ASP A 167 -19.85 2.54 -23.27
CA ASP A 167 -18.86 2.01 -24.23
C ASP A 167 -17.50 2.71 -24.16
N HIS A 168 -17.42 3.79 -23.38
CA HIS A 168 -16.17 4.51 -23.19
C HIS A 168 -15.18 3.74 -22.31
N PHE A 169 -15.66 2.86 -21.44
CA PHE A 169 -14.84 2.14 -20.47
C PHE A 169 -14.57 0.71 -20.95
N ASP A 170 -13.30 0.33 -20.93
CA ASP A 170 -12.86 -1.04 -21.25
C ASP A 170 -12.82 -1.93 -20.00
N LEU A 171 -12.69 -1.32 -18.82
CA LEU A 171 -12.57 -2.01 -17.53
C LEU A 171 -13.07 -1.12 -16.40
N VAL A 172 -13.71 -1.73 -15.41
CA VAL A 172 -13.98 -1.09 -14.11
C VAL A 172 -13.18 -1.79 -13.03
N ILE A 173 -12.56 -1.00 -12.15
CA ILE A 173 -11.89 -1.48 -10.94
C ILE A 173 -12.51 -0.76 -9.74
N THR A 174 -13.06 -1.49 -8.79
CA THR A 174 -13.76 -0.89 -7.64
C THR A 174 -13.26 -1.47 -6.32
N ASP A 175 -13.23 -0.66 -5.27
CA ASP A 175 -13.06 -1.19 -3.91
C ASP A 175 -14.26 -2.05 -3.50
N MET A 176 -13.98 -3.08 -2.70
CA MET A 176 -15.01 -3.97 -2.14
C MET A 176 -15.91 -3.25 -1.15
N THR A 177 -15.31 -2.43 -0.27
CA THR A 177 -15.96 -1.88 0.92
C THR A 177 -16.01 -0.36 0.84
N MET A 178 -17.11 0.16 0.36
CA MET A 178 -17.35 1.61 0.26
C MET A 178 -18.63 1.99 1.03
N PRO A 179 -18.73 3.22 1.54
CA PRO A 179 -19.96 3.74 2.12
C PRO A 179 -21.13 3.65 1.13
N GLN A 180 -22.34 3.43 1.65
CA GLN A 180 -23.60 3.37 0.91
C GLN A 180 -23.79 2.16 -0.01
N MET A 181 -22.75 1.66 -0.69
CA MET A 181 -22.84 0.56 -1.62
C MET A 181 -21.51 -0.18 -1.73
N THR A 182 -21.52 -1.50 -1.59
CA THR A 182 -20.34 -2.35 -1.79
C THR A 182 -19.93 -2.41 -3.25
N GLY A 183 -18.65 -2.71 -3.54
CA GLY A 183 -18.16 -2.88 -4.90
C GLY A 183 -18.88 -3.99 -5.67
N VAL A 184 -19.27 -5.07 -4.99
CA VAL A 184 -20.09 -6.13 -5.61
C VAL A 184 -21.44 -5.59 -6.07
N LYS A 185 -22.12 -4.83 -5.23
CA LYS A 185 -23.43 -4.24 -5.58
C LYS A 185 -23.33 -3.17 -6.67
N LEU A 186 -22.22 -2.42 -6.67
CA LEU A 186 -21.90 -1.51 -7.78
C LEU A 186 -21.71 -2.30 -9.08
N SER A 187 -20.96 -3.41 -9.02
CA SER A 187 -20.71 -4.27 -10.19
C SER A 187 -21.99 -4.83 -10.79
N GLU A 188 -22.93 -5.30 -9.98
CA GLU A 188 -24.24 -5.76 -10.44
C GLU A 188 -24.95 -4.68 -11.26
N LYS A 189 -25.02 -3.45 -10.73
CA LYS A 189 -25.68 -2.32 -11.42
C LYS A 189 -24.97 -1.90 -12.69
N LEU A 190 -23.65 -1.96 -12.74
CA LEU A 190 -22.88 -1.65 -13.95
C LEU A 190 -23.13 -2.72 -15.03
N MET A 191 -23.21 -4.00 -14.64
CA MET A 191 -23.55 -5.10 -15.54
C MET A 191 -25.02 -5.07 -16.01
N GLU A 192 -25.95 -4.49 -15.25
CA GLU A 192 -27.31 -4.21 -15.73
C GLU A 192 -27.30 -3.20 -16.91
N ILE A 193 -26.37 -2.22 -16.90
CA ILE A 193 -26.22 -1.23 -17.98
C ILE A 193 -25.45 -1.82 -19.16
N ARG A 194 -24.33 -2.51 -18.91
CA ARG A 194 -23.51 -3.17 -19.93
C ARG A 194 -23.05 -4.54 -19.43
N PRO A 195 -23.71 -5.64 -19.86
CA PRO A 195 -23.46 -6.97 -19.34
C PRO A 195 -22.06 -7.53 -19.58
N ASP A 196 -21.36 -7.05 -20.61
CA ASP A 196 -20.03 -7.53 -21.02
C ASP A 196 -18.88 -6.70 -20.45
N ILE A 197 -19.14 -5.68 -19.61
CA ILE A 197 -18.08 -4.89 -18.99
C ILE A 197 -17.25 -5.75 -18.01
N PRO A 198 -15.95 -5.91 -18.19
CA PRO A 198 -15.14 -6.61 -17.22
C PRO A 198 -14.99 -5.75 -15.96
N ILE A 199 -15.15 -6.38 -14.79
CA ILE A 199 -15.05 -5.71 -13.49
C ILE A 199 -14.06 -6.46 -12.61
N ILE A 200 -13.13 -5.71 -12.02
CA ILE A 200 -12.17 -6.18 -11.02
C ILE A 200 -12.53 -5.54 -9.67
N VAL A 201 -12.56 -6.35 -8.61
CA VAL A 201 -12.82 -5.85 -7.25
C VAL A 201 -11.56 -5.89 -6.40
N CYS A 202 -11.22 -4.78 -5.74
CA CYS A 202 -10.12 -4.69 -4.78
C CYS A 202 -10.61 -5.04 -3.38
N THR A 203 -9.90 -5.93 -2.67
CA THR A 203 -10.29 -6.38 -1.33
C THR A 203 -9.12 -6.32 -0.35
N GLY A 204 -9.40 -5.90 0.90
CA GLY A 204 -8.40 -5.82 1.97
C GLY A 204 -8.26 -7.08 2.82
N HIS A 205 -9.11 -8.11 2.63
CA HIS A 205 -9.11 -9.30 3.47
C HIS A 205 -9.01 -10.58 2.66
N SER A 206 -8.13 -11.46 3.07
CA SER A 206 -7.87 -12.77 2.46
C SER A 206 -9.01 -13.80 2.69
N ALA A 207 -10.00 -13.45 3.45
CA ALA A 207 -11.07 -14.35 3.78
C ALA A 207 -12.27 -14.12 2.86
N LEU A 208 -12.56 -15.11 2.01
CA LEU A 208 -13.88 -15.38 1.45
C LEU A 208 -14.18 -14.90 0.01
N VAL A 209 -13.23 -14.51 -0.79
CA VAL A 209 -13.53 -14.42 -2.22
C VAL A 209 -12.59 -15.32 -3.00
N ASP A 210 -13.00 -16.57 -3.07
CA ASP A 210 -12.41 -17.62 -3.91
C ASP A 210 -12.68 -17.29 -5.39
N GLU A 211 -11.82 -17.72 -6.31
CA GLU A 211 -12.07 -17.55 -7.76
C GLU A 211 -13.43 -18.08 -8.20
N GLU A 212 -13.97 -19.09 -7.49
CA GLU A 212 -15.31 -19.61 -7.73
C GLU A 212 -16.40 -18.58 -7.43
N LYS A 213 -16.30 -17.87 -6.32
CA LYS A 213 -17.27 -16.85 -5.92
C LYS A 213 -17.22 -15.61 -6.82
N ALA A 214 -16.05 -15.28 -7.38
CA ALA A 214 -15.91 -14.25 -8.41
C ALA A 214 -16.74 -14.60 -9.64
N LYS A 215 -16.59 -15.83 -10.11
CA LYS A 215 -17.32 -16.31 -11.31
C LYS A 215 -18.82 -16.35 -11.07
N GLU A 216 -19.27 -16.76 -9.88
CA GLU A 216 -20.69 -16.75 -9.52
C GLU A 216 -21.29 -15.34 -9.55
N LEU A 217 -20.48 -14.30 -9.19
CA LEU A 217 -20.88 -12.90 -9.21
C LEU A 217 -20.65 -12.21 -10.56
N GLY A 218 -20.19 -12.95 -11.58
CA GLY A 218 -19.89 -12.39 -12.90
C GLY A 218 -18.66 -11.45 -12.94
N LEU A 219 -17.82 -11.45 -11.90
CA LEU A 219 -16.64 -10.59 -11.81
C LEU A 219 -15.47 -11.21 -12.60
N ALA A 220 -14.69 -10.34 -13.26
CA ALA A 220 -13.58 -10.79 -14.09
C ALA A 220 -12.35 -11.22 -13.27
N ALA A 221 -12.08 -10.54 -12.14
CA ALA A 221 -10.98 -10.86 -11.23
C ALA A 221 -11.10 -10.13 -9.88
N TYR A 222 -10.20 -10.48 -8.95
CA TYR A 222 -9.95 -9.75 -7.70
C TYR A 222 -8.50 -9.29 -7.61
N ILE A 223 -8.28 -8.18 -6.89
CA ILE A 223 -6.95 -7.68 -6.51
C ILE A 223 -6.92 -7.55 -4.99
N MET A 224 -5.89 -8.11 -4.37
CA MET A 224 -5.67 -7.97 -2.93
C MET A 224 -5.02 -6.62 -2.62
N LYS A 225 -5.52 -5.90 -1.63
CA LYS A 225 -4.82 -4.74 -1.05
C LYS A 225 -3.70 -5.23 -0.11
N PRO A 226 -2.49 -4.62 -0.10
CA PRO A 226 -2.13 -3.38 -0.79
C PRO A 226 -1.93 -3.58 -2.29
N ILE A 227 -2.37 -2.59 -3.10
CA ILE A 227 -2.33 -2.65 -4.57
C ILE A 227 -0.87 -2.63 -5.04
N SER A 228 -0.41 -3.77 -5.57
CA SER A 228 0.90 -3.92 -6.20
C SER A 228 0.82 -3.55 -7.69
N ILE A 229 1.70 -2.65 -8.15
CA ILE A 229 1.69 -2.21 -9.56
C ILE A 229 1.87 -3.40 -10.53
N ARG A 230 2.76 -4.35 -10.21
CA ARG A 230 3.06 -5.50 -11.07
C ARG A 230 1.88 -6.46 -11.14
N GLU A 231 1.39 -6.91 -9.99
CA GLU A 231 0.28 -7.87 -9.92
C GLU A 231 -0.99 -7.30 -10.53
N THR A 232 -1.27 -6.01 -10.27
CA THR A 232 -2.41 -5.32 -10.83
C THR A 232 -2.31 -5.21 -12.35
N ALA A 233 -1.15 -4.81 -12.90
CA ALA A 233 -0.95 -4.72 -14.34
C ALA A 233 -1.10 -6.09 -15.02
N GLN A 234 -0.60 -7.16 -14.42
CA GLN A 234 -0.77 -8.52 -14.92
C GLN A 234 -2.24 -8.94 -14.90
N THR A 235 -2.96 -8.64 -13.82
CA THR A 235 -4.39 -8.96 -13.70
C THR A 235 -5.21 -8.19 -14.72
N ILE A 236 -4.94 -6.90 -14.92
CA ILE A 236 -5.61 -6.07 -15.94
C ILE A 236 -5.41 -6.69 -17.33
N ARG A 237 -4.18 -7.02 -17.72
CA ARG A 237 -3.94 -7.64 -19.03
C ARG A 237 -4.61 -9.00 -19.15
N LYS A 238 -4.51 -9.85 -18.12
CA LYS A 238 -5.17 -11.16 -18.09
C LYS A 238 -6.69 -11.05 -18.31
N VAL A 239 -7.31 -9.97 -17.84
CA VAL A 239 -8.74 -9.71 -18.01
C VAL A 239 -9.05 -9.15 -19.40
N LEU A 240 -8.30 -8.15 -19.86
CA LEU A 240 -8.55 -7.47 -21.13
C LEU A 240 -8.13 -8.30 -22.36
N ASP A 241 -7.12 -9.13 -22.25
CA ASP A 241 -6.61 -9.98 -23.35
C ASP A 241 -7.39 -11.31 -23.49
N ARG A 242 -8.37 -11.58 -22.63
CA ARG A 242 -9.26 -12.77 -22.71
C ARG A 242 -10.40 -12.65 -23.74
N LYS A 243 -10.38 -11.59 -24.58
CA LYS A 243 -11.39 -11.40 -25.65
C LYS A 243 -11.15 -12.32 -26.85
#